data_ff8e244fce495a9356723c96d19ecd0d
#
_entry.id   ff8e244fce495a9356723c96d19ecd0d
#
_cell.length_a   1.000
_cell.length_b   1.000
_cell.length_c   1.000
_cell.angle_alpha   90.00
_cell.angle_beta   90.00
_cell.angle_gamma   90.00
#
_symmetry.space_group_name_H-M   'P 1'
#
loop_
_entity.id
_entity.type
_entity.pdbx_description
1 polymer ?
#
loop_
_entity_poly.entity_id
_entity_poly.type
_entity_poly.pdbx_seq_one_letter_code
_entity_poly.pdbx_strand_id
1 'polypeptide(L)'
;MDIQTLEIVRKANRLTNELGTNDPHKIARELGIEVIPLSFKKQRGAYKVLMRNRFIFIKDDLHPVMERIVMLHEIGHDALHREEAVKAGGFKEFNIFDMRQSRMEYEANIFASQISLPDDEILEYIENGLKVIDV
;
A
#
# COMPACT_ATOMS: atom_id res chain seq x y z
N MET A 1 -17.26 9.01 9.97
CA MET A 1 -16.61 8.46 8.78
C MET A 1 -17.41 8.83 7.54
N ASP A 2 -16.81 9.43 6.55
CA ASP A 2 -17.52 9.76 5.34
C ASP A 2 -17.78 8.54 4.45
N ILE A 3 -18.63 8.71 3.45
CA ILE A 3 -19.06 7.59 2.59
C ILE A 3 -17.88 7.02 1.81
N GLN A 4 -16.98 7.87 1.32
CA GLN A 4 -15.80 7.41 0.57
C GLN A 4 -14.89 6.55 1.44
N THR A 5 -14.63 6.99 2.66
CA THR A 5 -13.81 6.22 3.60
C THR A 5 -14.46 4.88 3.91
N LEU A 6 -15.77 4.86 4.12
CA LEU A 6 -16.50 3.63 4.38
C LEU A 6 -16.41 2.66 3.21
N GLU A 7 -16.49 3.15 1.99
CA GLU A 7 -16.35 2.31 0.80
C GLU A 7 -14.96 1.68 0.68
N ILE A 8 -13.91 2.44 1.03
CA ILE A 8 -12.55 1.93 1.05
C ILE A 8 -12.40 0.81 2.07
N VAL A 9 -12.93 1.03 3.27
CA VAL A 9 -12.92 0.02 4.34
C VAL A 9 -13.64 -1.26 3.88
N ARG A 10 -14.80 -1.12 3.28
CA ARG A 10 -15.57 -2.26 2.77
C ARG A 10 -14.81 -3.01 1.67
N LYS A 11 -14.15 -2.27 0.78
CA LYS A 11 -13.37 -2.87 -0.30
C LYS A 11 -12.19 -3.67 0.24
N ALA A 12 -11.49 -3.11 1.21
CA ALA A 12 -10.39 -3.80 1.88
C ALA A 12 -10.86 -5.08 2.57
N ASN A 13 -11.95 -5.01 3.32
CA ASN A 13 -12.52 -6.17 4.01
C ASN A 13 -12.99 -7.24 3.05
N ARG A 14 -13.61 -6.83 1.96
CA ARG A 14 -14.08 -7.77 0.93
C ARG A 14 -12.90 -8.52 0.33
N LEU A 15 -11.83 -7.80 0.02
CA LEU A 15 -10.64 -8.40 -0.59
C LEU A 15 -10.03 -9.48 0.32
N THR A 16 -9.81 -9.15 1.59
CA THR A 16 -9.23 -10.12 2.53
C THR A 16 -10.17 -11.29 2.80
N ASN A 17 -11.48 -11.07 2.83
CA ASN A 17 -12.45 -12.15 3.01
C ASN A 17 -12.48 -13.08 1.81
N GLU A 18 -12.46 -12.55 0.60
CA GLU A 18 -12.47 -13.34 -0.62
C GLU A 18 -11.20 -14.16 -0.79
N LEU A 19 -10.05 -13.58 -0.47
CA LEU A 19 -8.76 -14.24 -0.62
C LEU A 19 -8.37 -15.09 0.60
N GLY A 20 -9.03 -14.88 1.74
CA GLY A 20 -8.75 -15.62 2.96
C GLY A 20 -7.38 -15.35 3.56
N THR A 21 -6.80 -14.18 3.32
CA THR A 21 -5.49 -13.82 3.82
C THR A 21 -5.33 -12.31 3.96
N ASN A 22 -4.47 -11.89 4.88
CA ASN A 22 -4.02 -10.50 5.01
C ASN A 22 -2.53 -10.35 4.69
N ASP A 23 -1.91 -11.41 4.17
CA ASP A 23 -0.50 -11.38 3.77
C ASP A 23 -0.38 -10.66 2.42
N PRO A 24 0.32 -9.51 2.34
CA PRO A 24 0.38 -8.72 1.12
C PRO A 24 1.00 -9.47 -0.06
N HIS A 25 1.99 -10.34 0.17
CA HIS A 25 2.60 -11.10 -0.91
C HIS A 25 1.61 -12.11 -1.51
N LYS A 26 0.81 -12.76 -0.67
CA LYS A 26 -0.25 -13.66 -1.13
C LYS A 26 -1.35 -12.90 -1.85
N ILE A 27 -1.75 -11.76 -1.31
CA ILE A 27 -2.76 -10.90 -1.94
C ILE A 27 -2.30 -10.48 -3.34
N ALA A 28 -1.07 -9.99 -3.45
CA ALA A 28 -0.53 -9.56 -4.74
C ALA A 28 -0.51 -10.72 -5.75
N ARG A 29 -0.09 -11.89 -5.29
CA ARG A 29 -0.05 -13.09 -6.15
C ARG A 29 -1.44 -13.47 -6.66
N GLU A 30 -2.42 -13.50 -5.76
CA GLU A 30 -3.79 -13.86 -6.13
C GLU A 30 -4.42 -12.83 -7.07
N LEU A 31 -4.04 -11.57 -6.95
CA LEU A 31 -4.51 -10.50 -7.83
C LEU A 31 -3.78 -10.44 -9.16
N GLY A 32 -2.69 -11.20 -9.31
CA GLY A 32 -1.87 -11.16 -10.53
C GLY A 32 -0.97 -9.95 -10.61
N ILE A 33 -0.62 -9.36 -9.48
CA ILE A 33 0.33 -8.24 -9.41
C ILE A 33 1.73 -8.81 -9.24
N GLU A 34 2.65 -8.39 -10.10
CA GLU A 34 4.04 -8.78 -10.00
C GLU A 34 4.78 -7.87 -9.02
N VAL A 35 5.48 -8.47 -8.05
CA VAL A 35 6.24 -7.74 -7.04
C VAL A 35 7.72 -7.87 -7.35
N ILE A 36 8.40 -6.73 -7.52
CA ILE A 36 9.80 -6.69 -7.90
C ILE A 36 10.59 -5.89 -6.86
N PRO A 37 11.50 -6.56 -6.12
CA PRO A 37 12.40 -5.84 -5.21
C PRO A 37 13.42 -5.04 -5.99
N LEU A 38 13.69 -3.80 -5.54
CA LEU A 38 14.69 -2.94 -6.16
C LEU A 38 15.51 -2.21 -5.07
N SER A 39 16.75 -1.89 -5.42
CA SER A 39 17.65 -1.16 -4.51
C SER A 39 17.42 0.35 -4.62
N PHE A 40 16.26 0.80 -4.22
CA PHE A 40 15.97 2.22 -4.15
C PHE A 40 16.81 2.91 -3.07
N LYS A 41 17.21 4.15 -3.31
CA LYS A 41 17.94 4.93 -2.30
C LYS A 41 17.00 5.59 -1.30
N LYS A 42 15.99 6.31 -1.78
CA LYS A 42 15.06 7.07 -0.94
C LYS A 42 13.63 6.54 -1.04
N GLN A 43 13.23 6.17 -2.23
CA GLN A 43 11.90 5.69 -2.52
C GLN A 43 11.68 4.33 -1.86
N ARG A 44 10.52 4.13 -1.23
CA ARG A 44 10.21 2.87 -0.56
C ARG A 44 9.44 1.89 -1.42
N GLY A 45 8.64 2.40 -2.34
CA GLY A 45 7.88 1.57 -3.24
C GLY A 45 7.35 2.36 -4.41
N ALA A 46 6.73 1.65 -5.34
CA ALA A 46 6.05 2.24 -6.48
C ALA A 46 4.98 1.28 -6.98
N TYR A 47 3.91 1.84 -7.51
CA TYR A 47 2.89 1.07 -8.21
C TYR A 47 2.82 1.55 -9.64
N LYS A 48 2.86 0.62 -10.61
CA LYS A 48 2.77 0.94 -12.04
C LYS A 48 1.91 -0.07 -12.78
N VAL A 49 1.26 0.43 -13.82
CA VAL A 49 0.57 -0.40 -14.80
C VAL A 49 1.24 -0.15 -16.16
N LEU A 50 1.82 -1.19 -16.74
CA LEU A 50 2.51 -1.11 -18.03
C LEU A 50 1.99 -2.23 -18.91
N MET A 51 1.50 -1.87 -20.09
CA MET A 51 1.02 -2.84 -21.09
C MET A 51 0.02 -3.83 -20.47
N ARG A 52 -0.92 -3.32 -19.66
CA ARG A 52 -1.95 -4.08 -18.92
C ARG A 52 -1.40 -4.97 -17.79
N ASN A 53 -0.10 -4.99 -17.58
CA ASN A 53 0.51 -5.69 -16.45
C ASN A 53 0.65 -4.74 -15.28
N ARG A 54 0.44 -5.27 -14.07
CA ARG A 54 0.46 -4.48 -12.84
C ARG A 54 1.67 -4.87 -12.02
N PHE A 55 2.39 -3.86 -11.55
CA PHE A 55 3.65 -4.06 -10.83
C PHE A 55 3.67 -3.28 -9.54
N ILE A 56 4.23 -3.92 -8.50
CA ILE A 56 4.64 -3.24 -7.28
C ILE A 56 6.15 -3.38 -7.20
N PHE A 57 6.86 -2.26 -7.17
CA PHE A 57 8.29 -2.22 -6.91
C PHE A 57 8.47 -1.92 -5.43
N ILE A 58 9.30 -2.68 -4.74
CA ILE A 58 9.48 -2.56 -3.30
C ILE A 58 10.97 -2.45 -2.97
N LYS A 59 11.31 -1.51 -2.09
CA LYS A 59 12.70 -1.36 -1.62
C LYS A 59 13.14 -2.66 -0.96
N ASP A 60 14.33 -3.15 -1.31
CA ASP A 60 14.78 -4.48 -0.95
C ASP A 60 15.34 -4.62 0.47
N ASP A 61 15.53 -3.53 1.20
CA ASP A 61 16.12 -3.53 2.54
C ASP A 61 15.21 -2.94 3.63
N LEU A 62 13.90 -2.92 3.39
CA LEU A 62 12.96 -2.42 4.40
C LEU A 62 12.83 -3.39 5.57
N HIS A 63 12.65 -2.82 6.77
CA HIS A 63 12.22 -3.60 7.93
C HIS A 63 10.94 -4.36 7.57
N PRO A 64 10.79 -5.63 8.01
CA PRO A 64 9.62 -6.45 7.62
C PRO A 64 8.26 -5.79 7.86
N VAL A 65 8.11 -5.07 8.98
CA VAL A 65 6.87 -4.35 9.28
C VAL A 65 6.64 -3.23 8.26
N MET A 66 7.68 -2.48 7.91
CA MET A 66 7.59 -1.41 6.92
C MET A 66 7.31 -1.98 5.53
N GLU A 67 7.96 -3.08 5.17
CA GLU A 67 7.69 -3.75 3.88
C GLU A 67 6.22 -4.12 3.76
N ARG A 68 5.64 -4.67 4.82
CA ARG A 68 4.24 -5.04 4.85
C ARG A 68 3.33 -3.82 4.65
N ILE A 69 3.62 -2.72 5.34
CA ILE A 69 2.85 -1.49 5.22
C ILE A 69 2.93 -0.93 3.81
N VAL A 70 4.14 -0.84 3.25
CA VAL A 70 4.34 -0.32 1.89
C VAL A 70 3.64 -1.22 0.87
N MET A 71 3.77 -2.53 1.00
CA MET A 71 3.09 -3.48 0.10
C MET A 71 1.59 -3.28 0.11
N LEU A 72 0.98 -3.16 1.29
CA LEU A 72 -0.47 -2.97 1.41
C LEU A 72 -0.91 -1.62 0.86
N HIS A 73 -0.09 -0.59 1.02
CA HIS A 73 -0.33 0.73 0.44
C HIS A 73 -0.36 0.65 -1.10
N GLU A 74 0.61 -0.04 -1.70
CA GLU A 74 0.64 -0.19 -3.16
C GLU A 74 -0.51 -1.05 -3.67
N ILE A 75 -0.89 -2.10 -2.93
CA ILE A 75 -2.10 -2.87 -3.25
C ILE A 75 -3.34 -1.97 -3.19
N GLY A 76 -3.36 -1.02 -2.25
CA GLY A 76 -4.42 -0.02 -2.18
C GLY A 76 -4.52 0.80 -3.45
N HIS A 77 -3.40 1.22 -4.02
CA HIS A 77 -3.41 1.91 -5.32
C HIS A 77 -3.97 1.01 -6.43
N ASP A 78 -3.62 -0.27 -6.43
CA ASP A 78 -4.19 -1.21 -7.41
C ASP A 78 -5.71 -1.32 -7.28
N ALA A 79 -6.20 -1.40 -6.07
CA ALA A 79 -7.62 -1.56 -5.80
C ALA A 79 -8.44 -0.29 -6.08
N LEU A 80 -7.86 0.89 -5.82
CA LEU A 80 -8.59 2.16 -5.81
C LEU A 80 -8.22 3.11 -6.94
N HIS A 81 -6.99 3.07 -7.44
CA HIS A 81 -6.44 4.11 -8.30
C HIS A 81 -5.78 3.59 -9.56
N ARG A 82 -6.22 2.45 -10.08
CA ARG A 82 -5.58 1.84 -11.24
C ARG A 82 -5.61 2.74 -12.47
N GLU A 83 -6.74 3.38 -12.73
CA GLU A 83 -6.89 4.28 -13.88
C GLU A 83 -5.97 5.49 -13.75
N GLU A 84 -5.89 6.07 -12.57
CA GLU A 84 -5.04 7.22 -12.29
C GLU A 84 -3.57 6.85 -12.44
N ALA A 85 -3.20 5.63 -12.05
CA ALA A 85 -1.83 5.13 -12.20
C ALA A 85 -1.43 5.05 -13.68
N VAL A 86 -2.33 4.58 -14.53
CA VAL A 86 -2.08 4.53 -15.97
C VAL A 86 -1.81 5.94 -16.53
N LYS A 87 -2.66 6.90 -16.14
CA LYS A 87 -2.55 8.29 -16.61
C LYS A 87 -1.30 9.00 -16.10
N ALA A 88 -0.93 8.73 -14.84
CA ALA A 88 0.19 9.42 -14.19
C ALA A 88 1.55 8.75 -14.45
N GLY A 89 1.57 7.56 -15.07
CA GLY A 89 2.80 6.79 -15.25
C GLY A 89 3.25 6.08 -13.97
N GLY A 90 2.33 5.89 -13.02
CA GLY A 90 2.58 5.19 -11.76
C GLY A 90 2.59 6.10 -10.55
N PHE A 91 2.70 5.50 -9.39
CA PHE A 91 2.81 6.20 -8.10
C PHE A 91 4.12 5.80 -7.42
N LYS A 92 4.89 6.80 -6.98
CA LYS A 92 6.18 6.60 -6.30
C LYS A 92 6.06 6.97 -4.84
N GLU A 93 6.48 6.07 -3.96
CA GLU A 93 6.29 6.25 -2.53
C GLU A 93 7.61 6.53 -1.82
N PHE A 94 7.79 7.77 -1.35
CA PHE A 94 8.94 8.18 -0.55
C PHE A 94 8.65 8.06 0.94
N ASN A 95 7.57 8.68 1.39
CA ASN A 95 7.11 8.62 2.77
C ASN A 95 5.59 8.55 2.78
N ILE A 96 5.05 7.34 2.98
CA ILE A 96 3.61 7.09 2.95
C ILE A 96 2.87 7.72 4.13
N PHE A 97 3.59 8.21 5.14
CA PHE A 97 3.00 8.85 6.31
C PHE A 97 2.99 10.37 6.22
N ASP A 98 3.47 10.95 5.12
CA ASP A 98 3.49 12.40 4.94
C ASP A 98 2.05 12.91 4.72
N MET A 99 1.56 13.69 5.67
CA MET A 99 0.18 14.22 5.65
C MET A 99 -0.05 15.25 4.55
N ARG A 100 1.01 15.69 3.86
CA ARG A 100 0.92 16.63 2.74
C ARG A 100 0.67 15.92 1.41
N GLN A 101 0.60 14.61 1.42
CA GLN A 101 0.37 13.82 0.21
C GLN A 101 -1.07 13.98 -0.28
N SER A 102 -1.28 13.57 -1.53
CA SER A 102 -2.55 13.69 -2.21
C SER A 102 -3.66 12.87 -1.54
N ARG A 103 -4.89 13.13 -1.93
CA ARG A 103 -6.05 12.36 -1.49
C ARG A 103 -5.87 10.87 -1.82
N MET A 104 -5.31 10.55 -2.98
CA MET A 104 -5.07 9.16 -3.37
C MET A 104 -4.11 8.45 -2.43
N GLU A 105 -3.05 9.15 -1.99
CA GLU A 105 -2.11 8.59 -1.02
C GLU A 105 -2.79 8.34 0.32
N TYR A 106 -3.62 9.27 0.75
CA TYR A 106 -4.41 9.12 1.98
C TYR A 106 -5.36 7.91 1.89
N GLU A 107 -6.04 7.76 0.78
CA GLU A 107 -6.95 6.63 0.56
C GLU A 107 -6.23 5.28 0.56
N ALA A 108 -5.06 5.22 -0.07
CA ALA A 108 -4.23 4.02 -0.05
C ALA A 108 -3.78 3.67 1.37
N ASN A 109 -3.50 4.68 2.19
CA ASN A 109 -3.16 4.46 3.60
C ASN A 109 -4.35 3.91 4.40
N ILE A 110 -5.57 4.40 4.15
CA ILE A 110 -6.76 3.86 4.80
C ILE A 110 -6.94 2.38 4.44
N PHE A 111 -6.80 2.06 3.18
CA PHE A 111 -6.89 0.68 2.69
C PHE A 111 -5.87 -0.21 3.40
N ALA A 112 -4.62 0.21 3.43
CA ALA A 112 -3.54 -0.54 4.07
C ALA A 112 -3.80 -0.73 5.57
N SER A 113 -4.22 0.32 6.25
CA SER A 113 -4.52 0.27 7.68
C SER A 113 -5.62 -0.72 8.00
N GLN A 114 -6.66 -0.75 7.17
CA GLN A 114 -7.79 -1.65 7.39
C GLN A 114 -7.38 -3.11 7.30
N ILE A 115 -6.49 -3.46 6.39
CA ILE A 115 -5.99 -4.82 6.23
C ILE A 115 -5.03 -5.19 7.37
N SER A 116 -4.21 -4.24 7.82
CA SER A 116 -3.23 -4.44 8.88
C SER A 116 -3.85 -4.56 10.27
N LEU A 117 -5.01 -3.93 10.50
CA LEU A 117 -5.70 -4.00 11.78
C LEU A 117 -6.45 -5.32 11.92
N PRO A 118 -6.50 -5.94 13.10
CA PRO A 118 -6.02 -5.44 14.40
C PRO A 118 -4.61 -5.91 14.79
N ASP A 119 -3.66 -5.79 13.90
CA ASP A 119 -2.27 -6.18 14.18
C ASP A 119 -1.62 -5.13 15.09
N ASP A 120 -1.47 -5.46 16.37
CA ASP A 120 -0.92 -4.54 17.38
C ASP A 120 0.51 -4.11 17.07
N GLU A 121 1.30 -4.99 16.50
CA GLU A 121 2.68 -4.68 16.10
C GLU A 121 2.69 -3.60 15.01
N ILE A 122 1.81 -3.71 14.04
CA ILE A 122 1.68 -2.72 12.95
C ILE A 122 1.23 -1.37 13.52
N LEU A 123 0.22 -1.37 14.40
CA LEU A 123 -0.27 -0.15 15.03
C LEU A 123 0.82 0.56 15.80
N GLU A 124 1.55 -0.19 16.64
CA GLU A 124 2.65 0.36 17.42
C GLU A 124 3.73 0.94 16.50
N TYR A 125 4.06 0.22 15.44
CA TYR A 125 5.06 0.68 14.48
C TYR A 125 4.61 1.97 13.78
N ILE A 126 3.35 2.08 13.38
CA ILE A 126 2.83 3.28 12.74
C ILE A 126 2.92 4.48 13.69
N GLU A 127 2.49 4.31 14.94
CA GLU A 127 2.52 5.38 15.94
C GLU A 127 3.95 5.86 16.20
N ASN A 128 4.88 4.93 16.40
CA ASN A 128 6.28 5.25 16.65
C ASN A 128 7.01 5.64 15.36
N GLY A 129 6.64 5.04 14.26
CA GLY A 129 7.25 5.24 12.97
C GLY A 129 7.04 6.64 12.41
N LEU A 130 5.92 7.29 12.74
CA LEU A 130 5.71 8.69 12.36
C LEU A 130 6.77 9.61 12.92
N LYS A 131 7.37 9.23 14.06
CA LYS A 131 8.44 10.01 14.69
C LYS A 131 9.81 9.61 14.19
N VAL A 132 10.00 8.35 13.84
CA VAL A 132 11.30 7.78 13.46
C VAL A 132 11.53 7.87 11.96
N ILE A 133 10.50 7.61 11.17
CA ILE A 133 10.59 7.55 9.71
C ILE A 133 10.74 8.95 9.10
N ASP A 134 10.18 9.94 9.73
CA ASP A 134 10.23 11.34 9.28
C ASP A 134 11.53 12.05 9.66
N VAL A 135 12.40 11.37 10.34
CA VAL A 135 13.71 11.90 10.74
C VAL A 135 14.75 11.73 9.64
#